data_d5833965986613ff094d431ffe0ba4ca
#
_entry.id   d5833965986613ff094d431ffe0ba4ca
#
_cell.length_a   1.000
_cell.length_b   1.000
_cell.length_c   1.000
_cell.angle_alpha   90.00
_cell.angle_beta   90.00
_cell.angle_gamma   90.00
#
_symmetry.space_group_name_H-M   'P 1'
#
loop_
_entity.id
_entity.type
_entity.pdbx_description
1 polymer ?
#
loop_
_entity_poly.entity_id
_entity_poly.type
_entity_poly.pdbx_seq_one_letter_code
_entity_poly.pdbx_strand_id
1 'polypeptide(L)' 'MNDNLFSIGDVSRILGITRKIILNYETCGLVAPDVKNGINGNRYYTIDTITKIRI' A
#
# COMPACT_ATOMS: atom_id res chain seq x y z
N MET A 1 -2.78 18.04 -10.92
CA MET A 1 -2.53 17.38 -9.67
C MET A 1 -2.42 15.91 -9.86
N ASN A 2 -1.35 15.35 -9.47
CA ASN A 2 -1.10 13.96 -9.75
C ASN A 2 -1.24 13.13 -8.51
N ASP A 3 -2.30 12.36 -8.50
CA ASP A 3 -2.44 11.35 -7.46
C ASP A 3 -1.69 10.13 -7.92
N ASN A 4 -0.41 10.12 -7.67
CA ASN A 4 0.40 8.97 -8.03
C ASN A 4 -0.02 7.79 -7.18
N LEU A 5 -0.27 6.68 -7.87
CA LEU A 5 -0.59 5.43 -7.20
C LEU A 5 0.64 4.55 -7.20
N PHE A 6 0.90 3.93 -6.07
CA PHE A 6 2.04 3.05 -5.87
C PHE A 6 1.55 1.63 -5.65
N SER A 7 2.13 0.69 -6.39
CA SER A 7 1.79 -0.71 -6.18
C SER A 7 2.36 -1.20 -4.86
N ILE A 8 1.90 -2.37 -4.41
CA ILE A 8 2.42 -2.95 -3.17
C ILE A 8 3.92 -3.20 -3.28
N GLY A 9 4.41 -3.55 -4.47
CA GLY A 9 5.84 -3.72 -4.67
C GLY A 9 6.60 -2.42 -4.51
N ASP A 10 6.02 -1.33 -5.01
CA ASP A 10 6.62 -0.01 -4.86
C ASP A 10 6.66 0.41 -3.38
N VAL A 11 5.57 0.19 -2.67
CA VAL A 11 5.49 0.53 -1.25
C VAL A 11 6.51 -0.27 -0.46
N SER A 12 6.62 -1.56 -0.77
CA SER A 12 7.61 -2.42 -0.13
C SER A 12 9.02 -1.86 -0.29
N ARG A 13 9.33 -1.41 -1.49
CA ARG A 13 10.65 -0.87 -1.79
C ARG A 13 10.87 0.47 -1.09
N ILE A 14 9.88 1.34 -1.13
CA ILE A 14 9.99 2.67 -0.53
C ILE A 14 10.20 2.57 0.98
N LEU A 15 9.44 1.69 1.63
CA LEU A 15 9.48 1.57 3.07
C LEU A 15 10.55 0.61 3.57
N GLY A 16 11.10 -0.21 2.70
CA GLY A 16 12.10 -1.20 3.09
C GLY A 16 11.54 -2.34 3.91
N ILE A 17 10.28 -2.69 3.68
CA ILE A 17 9.62 -3.81 4.37
C ILE A 17 9.09 -4.78 3.32
N THR A 18 8.74 -5.98 3.76
CA THR A 18 8.24 -7.00 2.84
C THR A 18 6.78 -6.74 2.51
N ARG A 19 6.35 -7.29 1.38
CA ARG A 19 4.94 -7.23 1.00
C ARG A 19 4.07 -7.90 2.05
N LYS A 20 4.57 -8.95 2.65
CA LYS A 20 3.82 -9.69 3.67
C LYS A 20 3.51 -8.79 4.86
N ILE A 21 4.45 -7.95 5.25
CA ILE A 21 4.23 -7.02 6.36
C ILE A 21 3.12 -6.03 6.00
N ILE A 22 3.13 -5.53 4.76
CA ILE A 22 2.10 -4.60 4.31
C ILE A 22 0.73 -5.27 4.34
N LEU A 23 0.66 -6.50 3.86
CA LEU A 23 -0.59 -7.26 3.86
C LEU A 23 -1.07 -7.55 5.27
N ASN A 24 -0.16 -7.79 6.20
CA ASN A 24 -0.52 -7.97 7.59
C ASN A 24 -1.13 -6.70 8.17
N TYR A 25 -0.56 -5.54 7.84
CA TYR A 25 -1.13 -4.28 8.29
C TYR A 25 -2.55 -4.09 7.76
N GLU A 26 -2.77 -4.47 6.51
CA GLU A 26 -4.11 -4.39 5.93
C GLU A 26 -5.07 -5.32 6.64
N THR A 27 -4.65 -6.54 6.92
CA THR A 27 -5.48 -7.52 7.61
C THR A 27 -5.83 -7.05 9.02
N CYS A 28 -4.90 -6.38 9.68
CA CYS A 28 -5.14 -5.87 11.03
C CYS A 28 -5.96 -4.58 11.03
N GLY A 29 -6.26 -4.03 9.87
CA GLY A 29 -7.01 -2.79 9.80
C GLY A 29 -6.18 -1.54 10.03
N LEU A 30 -4.86 -1.65 10.05
CA LEU A 30 -3.98 -0.50 10.26
C LEU A 30 -3.81 0.33 9.00
N VAL A 31 -3.99 -0.28 7.84
CA VAL A 31 -3.86 0.40 6.56
C VAL A 31 -4.85 -0.22 5.59
N ALA A 32 -5.31 0.58 4.64
CA ALA A 32 -6.18 0.11 3.58
C ALA A 32 -5.69 0.67 2.26
N PRO A 33 -5.72 -0.12 1.18
CA PRO A 33 -5.32 0.41 -0.12
C PRO A 33 -6.33 1.44 -0.60
N ASP A 34 -5.82 2.46 -1.29
CA ASP A 34 -6.69 3.50 -1.84
C ASP A 34 -7.47 2.98 -3.04
N VAL A 35 -6.85 2.08 -3.80
CA VAL A 35 -7.50 1.44 -4.93
C VAL A 35 -7.20 -0.04 -4.88
N LYS A 36 -8.21 -0.86 -5.09
CA LYS A 36 -8.04 -2.30 -5.16
C LYS A 36 -8.69 -2.80 -6.44
N ASN A 37 -7.88 -3.39 -7.31
CA ASN A 37 -8.39 -3.93 -8.55
C ASN A 37 -9.01 -5.30 -8.29
N GLY A 38 -10.32 -5.40 -8.46
CA GLY A 38 -11.05 -6.62 -8.17
C GLY A 38 -10.76 -7.75 -9.14
N ILE A 39 -10.24 -7.44 -10.33
CA ILE A 39 -10.00 -8.46 -11.36
C ILE A 39 -8.72 -9.23 -11.08
N ASN A 40 -7.62 -8.52 -10.82
CA ASN A 40 -6.34 -9.18 -10.55
C ASN A 40 -5.86 -8.99 -9.12
N GLY A 41 -6.66 -8.39 -8.26
CA GLY A 41 -6.33 -8.27 -6.85
C GLY A 41 -5.19 -7.31 -6.57
N ASN A 42 -4.79 -6.51 -7.53
CA ASN A 42 -3.71 -5.55 -7.31
C ASN A 42 -4.18 -4.43 -6.39
N ARG A 43 -3.30 -4.02 -5.51
CA ARG A 43 -3.57 -2.95 -4.57
C ARG A 43 -2.69 -1.77 -4.88
N TYR A 44 -3.24 -0.57 -4.76
CA TYR A 44 -2.52 0.66 -5.03
C TYR A 44 -2.70 1.61 -3.86
N TYR A 45 -1.65 2.35 -3.56
CA TYR A 45 -1.58 3.21 -2.38
C TYR A 45 -1.16 4.61 -2.79
N THR A 46 -1.73 5.62 -2.14
CA THR A 46 -1.25 6.99 -2.32
C THR A 46 -0.13 7.27 -1.33
N ILE A 47 0.57 8.39 -1.55
CA ILE A 47 1.65 8.78 -0.66
C ILE A 47 1.13 9.04 0.76
N ASP A 48 -0.10 9.51 0.89
CA ASP A 48 -0.70 9.72 2.20
C ASP A 48 -0.80 8.41 2.96
N THR A 49 -1.26 7.36 2.29
CA THR A 49 -1.38 6.05 2.90
C THR A 49 0.00 5.49 3.25
N ILE A 50 0.96 5.67 2.36
CA ILE A 50 2.33 5.21 2.60
C ILE A 50 2.91 5.90 3.83
N THR A 51 2.66 7.19 3.97
CA THR A 51 3.14 7.96 5.11
C THR A 51 2.56 7.43 6.42
N LYS A 52 1.31 6.99 6.41
CA LYS A 52 0.68 6.41 7.59
C LYS A 52 1.34 5.10 8.01
N ILE A 53 1.80 4.31 7.05
CA ILE A 53 2.48 3.05 7.35
C ILE A 53 3.84 3.33 7.97
N ARG A 54 4.44 4.44 7.61
CA ARG A 54 5.82 4.74 7.86
C ARG A 54 6.08 5.29 9.26
N ILE A 55 5.36 4.95 10.21
CA ILE A 55 5.53 5.49 11.57
C ILE A 55 6.73 4.86 12.30
#